data_ce8fefe19fea0e5db52bb13580475695
#
_entry.id   ce8fefe19fea0e5db52bb13580475695
#
_cell.length_a   1.000
_cell.length_b   1.000
_cell.length_c   1.000
_cell.angle_alpha   90.00
_cell.angle_beta   90.00
_cell.angle_gamma   90.00
#
_symmetry.space_group_name_H-M   'P 1'
#
loop_
_entity.id
_entity.type
_entity.pdbx_description
1 polymer ?
#
loop_
_entity_poly.entity_id
_entity_poly.type
_entity_poly.pdbx_seq_one_letter_code
_entity_poly.pdbx_strand_id
1 'polypeptide(L)'
;MLRYSLFCVYLYDYQPSRNGDHAVTFLKDFKGYVHSDGYSGYNKLTGIIRCGCWAHLRRKFIEAIPAKKNTDVLTNAEIGRDYCDQLFMIERKLKDLSQEERRIKRLELETPVLEAFWCWLEKLNVLKGSVLGKAVNYAFNQRKYMENYLLDGRCSISNNAAENAIRPFTVGRKNWLFSDTPKGASASAAVYSIIETAKANGLNVYTYLEYLLMYMPDTDWRNDLEELDYLMPWAEAVQAECKR
;
A
#
# COMPACT_ATOMS: atom_id res chain seq x y z
N MET A 1 -26.88 -1.55 -15.18
CA MET A 1 -25.55 -0.93 -15.46
C MET A 1 -24.89 -0.69 -14.13
N LEU A 2 -24.22 -1.73 -13.60
CA LEU A 2 -23.55 -1.64 -12.30
C LEU A 2 -22.34 -0.73 -12.45
N ARG A 3 -22.42 0.49 -11.93
CA ARG A 3 -21.25 1.33 -11.69
C ARG A 3 -20.48 0.68 -10.53
N TYR A 4 -19.38 0.01 -10.82
CA TYR A 4 -18.37 -0.28 -9.81
C TYR A 4 -17.76 1.06 -9.38
N SER A 5 -18.37 1.74 -8.44
CA SER A 5 -17.69 2.77 -7.68
C SER A 5 -16.60 2.05 -6.89
N LEU A 6 -15.36 2.49 -7.05
CA LEU A 6 -14.22 1.97 -6.29
C LEU A 6 -14.42 2.33 -4.82
N PHE A 7 -15.01 1.43 -4.06
CA PHE A 7 -15.08 1.55 -2.60
C PHE A 7 -13.68 1.28 -2.05
N CYS A 8 -13.27 2.11 -1.13
CA CYS A 8 -12.01 1.93 -0.43
C CYS A 8 -12.28 1.19 0.88
N VAL A 9 -11.68 0.02 1.04
CA VAL A 9 -11.82 -0.82 2.24
C VAL A 9 -10.47 -0.93 2.92
N TYR A 10 -10.43 -0.64 4.22
CA TYR A 10 -9.28 -0.86 5.09
C TYR A 10 -9.58 -2.03 6.01
N LEU A 11 -8.75 -3.08 5.93
CA LEU A 11 -8.85 -4.24 6.80
C LEU A 11 -7.58 -4.38 7.61
N TYR A 12 -7.72 -4.30 8.94
CA TYR A 12 -6.66 -4.60 9.88
C TYR A 12 -6.87 -6.01 10.40
N ASP A 13 -5.85 -6.82 10.32
CA ASP A 13 -5.87 -8.19 10.79
C ASP A 13 -4.75 -8.40 11.82
N TYR A 14 -5.12 -8.86 13.02
CA TYR A 14 -4.16 -9.19 14.06
C TYR A 14 -3.62 -10.60 13.84
N GLN A 15 -2.29 -10.71 13.82
CA GLN A 15 -1.63 -12.00 13.77
C GLN A 15 -0.60 -12.14 14.90
N PRO A 16 -0.47 -13.32 15.52
CA PRO A 16 0.42 -13.53 16.65
C PRO A 16 1.90 -13.54 16.25
N SER A 17 2.19 -13.63 14.97
CA SER A 17 3.56 -13.69 14.44
C SER A 17 3.68 -13.00 13.10
N ARG A 18 4.92 -12.82 12.63
CA ARG A 18 5.23 -12.31 11.29
C ARG A 18 5.39 -13.42 10.25
N ASN A 19 4.80 -14.59 10.45
CA ASN A 19 4.89 -15.66 9.45
C ASN A 19 4.15 -15.27 8.16
N GLY A 20 4.79 -15.47 7.00
CA GLY A 20 4.19 -15.21 5.69
C GLY A 20 2.92 -16.03 5.39
N ASP A 21 2.70 -17.14 6.10
CA ASP A 21 1.49 -17.97 5.95
C ASP A 21 0.22 -17.21 6.33
N HIS A 22 0.31 -16.22 7.21
CA HIS A 22 -0.82 -15.35 7.53
C HIS A 22 -1.28 -14.56 6.30
N ALA A 23 -0.34 -14.02 5.53
CA ALA A 23 -0.68 -13.32 4.29
C ALA A 23 -1.27 -14.26 3.24
N VAL A 24 -0.80 -15.51 3.17
CA VAL A 24 -1.35 -16.54 2.27
C VAL A 24 -2.79 -16.86 2.66
N THR A 25 -3.07 -17.04 3.95
CA THR A 25 -4.42 -17.31 4.45
C THR A 25 -5.36 -16.15 4.21
N PHE A 26 -4.90 -14.91 4.51
CA PHE A 26 -5.71 -13.70 4.36
C PHE A 26 -6.06 -13.40 2.89
N LEU A 27 -5.13 -13.66 1.98
CA LEU A 27 -5.31 -13.42 0.54
C LEU A 27 -5.71 -14.69 -0.23
N LYS A 28 -6.17 -15.73 0.49
CA LYS A 28 -6.67 -16.94 -0.15
C LYS A 28 -7.75 -16.58 -1.17
N ASP A 29 -7.64 -17.18 -2.36
CA ASP A 29 -8.55 -16.97 -3.48
C ASP A 29 -8.56 -15.54 -4.08
N PHE A 30 -7.78 -14.61 -3.55
CA PHE A 30 -7.62 -13.29 -4.15
C PHE A 30 -6.85 -13.39 -5.47
N LYS A 31 -7.37 -12.70 -6.49
CA LYS A 31 -6.73 -12.56 -7.81
C LYS A 31 -6.61 -11.09 -8.14
N GLY A 32 -5.44 -10.66 -8.56
CA GLY A 32 -5.20 -9.26 -8.92
C GLY A 32 -3.84 -8.76 -8.48
N TYR A 33 -3.74 -7.45 -8.31
CA TYR A 33 -2.49 -6.78 -7.97
C TYR A 33 -2.37 -6.59 -6.45
N VAL A 34 -1.22 -6.95 -5.90
CA VAL A 34 -0.89 -6.76 -4.47
C VAL A 34 0.36 -5.89 -4.34
N HIS A 35 0.19 -4.69 -3.79
CA HIS A 35 1.32 -3.83 -3.45
C HIS A 35 1.91 -4.24 -2.12
N SER A 36 3.23 -4.43 -2.09
CA SER A 36 3.93 -4.80 -0.85
C SER A 36 5.33 -4.19 -0.79
N ASP A 37 5.86 -4.15 0.42
CA ASP A 37 7.28 -3.91 0.65
C ASP A 37 8.13 -5.13 0.26
N GLY A 38 9.43 -5.07 0.54
CA GLY A 38 10.38 -6.16 0.27
C GLY A 38 10.37 -7.28 1.30
N TYR A 39 9.35 -7.41 2.15
CA TYR A 39 9.28 -8.50 3.13
C TYR A 39 9.16 -9.86 2.46
N SER A 40 10.04 -10.80 2.83
CA SER A 40 10.15 -12.11 2.19
C SER A 40 8.92 -13.01 2.39
N GLY A 41 8.12 -12.78 3.42
CA GLY A 41 6.87 -13.51 3.66
C GLY A 41 5.89 -13.44 2.50
N TYR A 42 5.87 -12.35 1.77
CA TYR A 42 5.03 -12.19 0.58
C TYR A 42 5.48 -13.02 -0.63
N ASN A 43 6.68 -13.62 -0.60
CA ASN A 43 7.14 -14.51 -1.67
C ASN A 43 6.34 -15.82 -1.72
N LYS A 44 5.60 -16.16 -0.66
CA LYS A 44 4.71 -17.33 -0.59
C LYS A 44 3.37 -17.13 -1.33
N LEU A 45 3.02 -15.88 -1.66
CA LEU A 45 1.77 -15.58 -2.36
C LEU A 45 1.83 -16.08 -3.80
N THR A 46 0.80 -16.82 -4.21
CA THR A 46 0.65 -17.37 -5.56
C THR A 46 -0.66 -16.90 -6.19
N GLY A 47 -0.75 -16.92 -7.52
CA GLY A 47 -1.97 -16.51 -8.24
C GLY A 47 -2.24 -15.01 -8.26
N ILE A 48 -1.30 -14.19 -7.78
CA ILE A 48 -1.38 -12.73 -7.74
C ILE A 48 -0.25 -12.09 -8.56
N ILE A 49 -0.44 -10.82 -8.92
CA ILE A 49 0.61 -9.98 -9.50
C ILE A 49 1.10 -9.03 -8.39
N ARG A 50 2.32 -9.29 -7.90
CA ARG A 50 2.90 -8.47 -6.86
C ARG A 50 3.55 -7.22 -7.45
N CYS A 51 3.22 -6.05 -6.91
CA CYS A 51 3.85 -4.77 -7.24
C CYS A 51 4.82 -4.37 -6.11
N GLY A 52 6.06 -4.07 -6.47
CA GLY A 52 7.08 -3.57 -5.55
C GLY A 52 6.89 -2.08 -5.24
N CYS A 53 7.61 -1.59 -4.23
CA CYS A 53 7.49 -0.23 -3.75
C CYS A 53 8.74 0.60 -4.06
N TRP A 54 8.64 1.52 -5.00
CA TRP A 54 9.72 2.45 -5.36
C TRP A 54 10.06 3.44 -4.23
N ALA A 55 9.10 3.75 -3.34
CA ALA A 55 9.37 4.59 -2.19
C ALA A 55 10.37 3.94 -1.20
N HIS A 56 10.30 2.61 -1.03
CA HIS A 56 11.27 1.87 -0.23
C HIS A 56 12.67 1.88 -0.85
N LEU A 57 12.75 1.67 -2.16
CA LEU A 57 14.04 1.75 -2.86
C LEU A 57 14.63 3.14 -2.79
N ARG A 58 13.82 4.17 -3.03
CA ARG A 58 14.22 5.58 -2.90
C ARG A 58 14.79 5.88 -1.51
N ARG A 59 14.13 5.43 -0.45
CA ARG A 59 14.60 5.61 0.94
C ARG A 59 15.97 5.00 1.16
N LYS A 60 16.22 3.79 0.62
CA LYS A 60 17.53 3.13 0.73
C LYS A 60 18.65 3.89 0.02
N PHE A 61 18.36 4.52 -1.11
CA PHE A 61 19.35 5.40 -1.76
C PHE A 61 19.58 6.67 -0.93
N ILE A 62 18.55 7.28 -0.37
CA ILE A 62 18.69 8.45 0.52
C ILE A 62 19.55 8.11 1.74
N GLU A 63 19.33 6.98 2.39
CA GLU A 63 20.12 6.50 3.53
C GLU A 63 21.60 6.26 3.17
N ALA A 64 21.88 6.04 1.89
CA ALA A 64 23.25 5.84 1.40
C ALA A 64 23.96 7.13 0.99
N ILE A 65 23.29 8.28 0.99
CA ILE A 65 23.91 9.58 0.70
C ILE A 65 24.80 9.98 1.89
N PRO A 66 26.09 10.29 1.66
CA PRO A 66 26.98 10.73 2.72
C PRO A 66 26.51 12.03 3.38
N ALA A 67 26.57 12.09 4.71
CA ALA A 67 26.19 13.31 5.46
C ALA A 67 27.10 14.52 5.15
N LYS A 68 28.35 14.26 4.76
CA LYS A 68 29.30 15.32 4.33
C LYS A 68 29.80 14.95 2.92
N LYS A 69 29.79 15.92 2.04
CA LYS A 69 30.22 15.80 0.66
C LYS A 69 31.34 16.80 0.39
N ASN A 70 32.45 16.35 -0.14
CA ASN A 70 33.62 17.18 -0.41
C ASN A 70 33.73 17.60 -1.90
N THR A 71 32.74 17.24 -2.71
CA THR A 71 32.72 17.52 -4.16
C THR A 71 31.31 17.85 -4.63
N ASP A 72 31.20 18.62 -5.72
CA ASP A 72 29.90 18.91 -6.38
C ASP A 72 29.44 17.78 -7.29
N VAL A 73 30.25 16.72 -7.45
CA VAL A 73 29.90 15.56 -8.27
C VAL A 73 28.85 14.71 -7.55
N LEU A 74 27.79 14.32 -8.26
CA LEU A 74 26.75 13.43 -7.72
C LEU A 74 27.33 12.08 -7.33
N THR A 75 27.01 11.63 -6.14
CA THR A 75 27.32 10.27 -5.70
C THR A 75 26.39 9.26 -6.36
N ASN A 76 26.79 8.00 -6.43
CA ASN A 76 25.90 6.93 -6.93
C ASN A 76 24.60 6.81 -6.13
N ALA A 77 24.61 7.16 -4.84
CA ALA A 77 23.39 7.18 -4.02
C ALA A 77 22.43 8.30 -4.46
N GLU A 78 22.95 9.48 -4.77
CA GLU A 78 22.17 10.59 -5.32
C GLU A 78 21.63 10.27 -6.71
N ILE A 79 22.43 9.67 -7.58
CA ILE A 79 21.98 9.23 -8.92
C ILE A 79 20.83 8.22 -8.80
N GLY A 80 20.94 7.23 -7.91
CA GLY A 80 19.87 6.25 -7.69
C GLY A 80 18.59 6.86 -7.11
N ARG A 81 18.73 7.84 -6.20
CA ARG A 81 17.59 8.65 -5.72
C ARG A 81 16.95 9.42 -6.87
N ASP A 82 17.74 10.05 -7.74
CA ASP A 82 17.24 10.90 -8.82
C ASP A 82 16.47 10.10 -9.87
N TYR A 83 16.86 8.87 -10.17
CA TYR A 83 16.04 7.97 -10.99
C TYR A 83 14.67 7.69 -10.34
N CYS A 84 14.65 7.40 -9.05
CA CYS A 84 13.39 7.22 -8.35
C CYS A 84 12.54 8.50 -8.37
N ASP A 85 13.15 9.66 -8.17
CA ASP A 85 12.47 10.97 -8.19
C ASP A 85 11.87 11.29 -9.56
N GLN A 86 12.55 10.92 -10.66
CA GLN A 86 12.03 11.06 -12.01
C GLN A 86 10.74 10.25 -12.20
N LEU A 87 10.70 8.99 -11.78
CA LEU A 87 9.48 8.17 -11.84
C LEU A 87 8.35 8.80 -11.03
N PHE A 88 8.60 9.23 -9.79
CA PHE A 88 7.59 9.92 -8.98
C PHE A 88 7.14 11.25 -9.57
N MET A 89 8.00 11.97 -10.30
CA MET A 89 7.61 13.20 -11.02
C MET A 89 6.68 12.89 -12.20
N ILE A 90 6.96 11.84 -12.97
CA ILE A 90 6.09 11.39 -14.05
C ILE A 90 4.72 11.01 -13.48
N GLU A 91 4.68 10.16 -12.47
CA GLU A 91 3.44 9.72 -11.81
C GLU A 91 2.57 10.88 -11.33
N ARG A 92 3.17 11.94 -10.78
CA ARG A 92 2.42 13.14 -10.39
C ARG A 92 1.74 13.85 -11.54
N LYS A 93 2.35 13.85 -12.72
CA LYS A 93 1.75 14.43 -13.94
C LYS A 93 0.63 13.59 -14.50
N LEU A 94 0.66 12.27 -14.25
CA LEU A 94 -0.30 11.30 -14.77
C LEU A 94 -1.50 11.06 -13.83
N LYS A 95 -1.53 11.69 -12.64
CA LYS A 95 -2.51 11.36 -11.58
C LYS A 95 -3.98 11.56 -11.98
N ASP A 96 -4.24 12.57 -12.84
CA ASP A 96 -5.60 12.98 -13.21
C ASP A 96 -6.07 12.32 -14.54
N LEU A 97 -5.23 11.49 -15.16
CA LEU A 97 -5.58 10.71 -16.34
C LEU A 97 -6.47 9.52 -15.99
N SER A 98 -7.27 9.08 -16.97
CA SER A 98 -7.98 7.81 -16.87
C SER A 98 -7.01 6.64 -16.70
N GLN A 99 -7.52 5.51 -16.22
CA GLN A 99 -6.70 4.32 -15.94
C GLN A 99 -5.93 3.84 -17.18
N GLU A 100 -6.59 3.82 -18.33
CA GLU A 100 -5.97 3.36 -19.58
C GLU A 100 -4.99 4.39 -20.15
N GLU A 101 -5.33 5.68 -20.15
CA GLU A 101 -4.40 6.73 -20.54
C GLU A 101 -3.15 6.74 -19.68
N ARG A 102 -3.34 6.57 -18.36
CA ARG A 102 -2.24 6.47 -17.39
C ARG A 102 -1.33 5.28 -17.70
N ARG A 103 -1.90 4.11 -18.00
CA ARG A 103 -1.13 2.92 -18.37
C ARG A 103 -0.30 3.17 -19.65
N ILE A 104 -0.92 3.74 -20.68
CA ILE A 104 -0.23 4.04 -21.95
C ILE A 104 0.89 5.04 -21.71
N LYS A 105 0.62 6.14 -20.99
CA LYS A 105 1.61 7.19 -20.72
C LYS A 105 2.76 6.72 -19.84
N ARG A 106 2.53 5.80 -18.91
CA ARG A 106 3.59 5.14 -18.15
C ARG A 106 4.54 4.39 -19.06
N LEU A 107 4.03 3.56 -19.97
CA LEU A 107 4.86 2.82 -20.93
C LEU A 107 5.68 3.75 -21.81
N GLU A 108 5.11 4.89 -22.21
CA GLU A 108 5.82 5.88 -23.02
C GLU A 108 6.92 6.62 -22.25
N LEU A 109 6.64 7.07 -21.02
CA LEU A 109 7.48 8.01 -20.30
C LEU A 109 8.41 7.34 -19.27
N GLU A 110 7.97 6.26 -18.63
CA GLU A 110 8.71 5.63 -17.55
C GLU A 110 9.59 4.47 -18.02
N THR A 111 9.20 3.75 -19.09
CA THR A 111 10.03 2.66 -19.61
C THR A 111 11.47 3.09 -19.93
N PRO A 112 11.72 4.22 -20.63
CA PRO A 112 13.08 4.67 -20.87
C PRO A 112 13.87 4.99 -19.60
N VAL A 113 13.20 5.53 -18.57
CA VAL A 113 13.82 5.82 -17.27
C VAL A 113 14.19 4.53 -16.55
N LEU A 114 13.30 3.53 -16.58
CA LEU A 114 13.52 2.22 -15.98
C LEU A 114 14.66 1.48 -16.65
N GLU A 115 14.71 1.46 -17.98
CA GLU A 115 15.80 0.86 -18.76
C GLU A 115 17.15 1.51 -18.43
N ALA A 116 17.19 2.85 -18.40
CA ALA A 116 18.39 3.59 -18.03
C ALA A 116 18.80 3.31 -16.59
N PHE A 117 17.85 3.24 -15.65
CA PHE A 117 18.09 2.89 -14.24
C PHE A 117 18.74 1.50 -14.10
N TRP A 118 18.15 0.47 -14.73
CA TRP A 118 18.67 -0.90 -14.62
C TRP A 118 20.02 -1.03 -15.30
N CYS A 119 20.20 -0.43 -16.48
CA CYS A 119 21.49 -0.42 -17.19
C CYS A 119 22.59 0.26 -16.36
N TRP A 120 22.28 1.37 -15.69
CA TRP A 120 23.18 2.04 -14.77
C TRP A 120 23.49 1.18 -13.55
N LEU A 121 22.48 0.60 -12.92
CA LEU A 121 22.61 -0.20 -11.71
C LEU A 121 23.46 -1.45 -11.92
N GLU A 122 23.35 -2.11 -13.07
CA GLU A 122 24.11 -3.30 -13.45
C GLU A 122 25.62 -3.00 -13.62
N LYS A 123 25.97 -1.76 -13.97
CA LYS A 123 27.35 -1.31 -14.12
C LYS A 123 28.02 -0.89 -12.81
N LEU A 124 27.22 -0.76 -11.73
CA LEU A 124 27.76 -0.32 -10.45
C LEU A 124 28.59 -1.40 -9.77
N ASN A 125 29.84 -1.04 -9.49
CA ASN A 125 30.69 -1.84 -8.61
C ASN A 125 30.60 -1.27 -7.18
N VAL A 126 29.90 -1.99 -6.28
CA VAL A 126 29.67 -1.55 -4.90
C VAL A 126 30.10 -2.61 -3.90
N LEU A 127 30.64 -2.18 -2.78
CA LEU A 127 30.98 -3.08 -1.68
C LEU A 127 29.69 -3.65 -1.08
N LYS A 128 29.52 -4.99 -1.07
CA LYS A 128 28.30 -5.69 -0.67
C LYS A 128 27.77 -5.30 0.72
N GLY A 129 28.63 -5.02 1.69
CA GLY A 129 28.24 -4.64 3.06
C GLY A 129 27.93 -3.15 3.25
N SER A 130 28.24 -2.29 2.27
CA SER A 130 28.00 -0.85 2.37
C SER A 130 26.51 -0.51 2.34
N VAL A 131 26.16 0.72 2.78
CA VAL A 131 24.76 1.19 2.74
C VAL A 131 24.26 1.24 1.29
N LEU A 132 25.08 1.73 0.37
CA LEU A 132 24.77 1.71 -1.06
C LEU A 132 24.64 0.28 -1.60
N GLY A 133 25.54 -0.64 -1.20
CA GLY A 133 25.45 -2.06 -1.58
C GLY A 133 24.14 -2.71 -1.12
N LYS A 134 23.61 -2.34 0.05
CA LYS A 134 22.29 -2.80 0.52
C LYS A 134 21.15 -2.25 -0.34
N ALA A 135 21.23 -0.99 -0.78
CA ALA A 135 20.26 -0.41 -1.70
C ALA A 135 20.25 -1.12 -3.06
N VAL A 136 21.42 -1.33 -3.64
CA VAL A 136 21.60 -2.05 -4.91
C VAL A 136 21.09 -3.49 -4.81
N ASN A 137 21.45 -4.21 -3.75
CA ASN A 137 20.96 -5.58 -3.51
C ASN A 137 19.45 -5.63 -3.36
N TYR A 138 18.85 -4.66 -2.66
CA TYR A 138 17.40 -4.55 -2.56
C TYR A 138 16.74 -4.36 -3.93
N ALA A 139 17.29 -3.47 -4.77
CA ALA A 139 16.77 -3.24 -6.11
C ALA A 139 16.77 -4.54 -6.94
N PHE A 140 17.89 -5.27 -7.00
CA PHE A 140 17.96 -6.53 -7.71
C PHE A 140 17.01 -7.60 -7.17
N ASN A 141 16.90 -7.75 -5.86
CA ASN A 141 15.99 -8.71 -5.23
C ASN A 141 14.51 -8.41 -5.51
N GLN A 142 14.17 -7.13 -5.72
CA GLN A 142 12.80 -6.70 -5.99
C GLN A 142 12.51 -6.44 -7.48
N ARG A 143 13.51 -6.51 -8.37
CA ARG A 143 13.40 -6.16 -9.80
C ARG A 143 12.14 -6.73 -10.46
N LYS A 144 11.89 -8.01 -10.30
CA LYS A 144 10.75 -8.72 -10.88
C LYS A 144 9.37 -8.20 -10.46
N TYR A 145 9.32 -7.36 -9.41
CA TYR A 145 8.07 -6.79 -8.91
C TYR A 145 7.96 -5.29 -9.16
N MET A 146 9.11 -4.62 -9.37
CA MET A 146 9.19 -3.15 -9.41
C MET A 146 8.49 -2.55 -10.64
N GLU A 147 8.37 -3.31 -11.73
CA GLU A 147 7.76 -2.83 -12.98
C GLU A 147 6.30 -3.27 -13.14
N ASN A 148 5.78 -4.15 -12.27
CA ASN A 148 4.43 -4.69 -12.42
C ASN A 148 3.32 -3.63 -12.30
N TYR A 149 3.58 -2.46 -11.71
CA TYR A 149 2.63 -1.35 -11.68
C TYR A 149 2.33 -0.76 -13.07
N LEU A 150 3.21 -0.98 -14.05
CA LEU A 150 3.01 -0.57 -15.44
C LEU A 150 1.91 -1.36 -16.15
N LEU A 151 1.59 -2.56 -15.65
CA LEU A 151 0.62 -3.46 -16.27
C LEU A 151 -0.82 -2.93 -16.17
N ASP A 152 -1.11 -2.09 -15.16
CA ASP A 152 -2.45 -1.56 -14.93
C ASP A 152 -2.37 -0.13 -14.40
N GLY A 153 -3.08 0.80 -15.01
CA GLY A 153 -3.10 2.21 -14.60
C GLY A 153 -3.72 2.48 -13.23
N ARG A 154 -4.41 1.51 -12.65
CA ARG A 154 -4.91 1.57 -11.26
C ARG A 154 -3.81 1.33 -10.22
N CYS A 155 -2.78 0.60 -10.60
CA CYS A 155 -1.66 0.30 -9.71
C CYS A 155 -0.90 1.57 -9.32
N SER A 156 -0.45 1.65 -8.07
CA SER A 156 0.42 2.72 -7.59
C SER A 156 1.89 2.32 -7.75
N ILE A 157 2.77 3.29 -7.95
CA ILE A 157 4.23 3.09 -7.93
C ILE A 157 4.77 2.73 -6.53
N SER A 158 3.96 2.89 -5.49
CA SER A 158 4.35 2.63 -4.11
C SER A 158 3.20 2.05 -3.28
N ASN A 159 3.53 1.41 -2.14
CA ASN A 159 2.54 0.97 -1.16
C ASN A 159 2.25 2.01 -0.06
N ASN A 160 2.56 3.29 -0.31
CA ASN A 160 2.36 4.36 0.67
C ASN A 160 0.91 4.45 1.18
N ALA A 161 -0.08 4.09 0.34
CA ALA A 161 -1.48 4.04 0.77
C ALA A 161 -1.68 3.07 1.94
N ALA A 162 -1.15 1.85 1.85
CA ALA A 162 -1.22 0.87 2.92
C ALA A 162 -0.41 1.30 4.17
N GLU A 163 0.76 1.93 3.97
CA GLU A 163 1.55 2.46 5.09
C GLU A 163 0.83 3.62 5.81
N ASN A 164 0.17 4.49 5.06
CA ASN A 164 -0.62 5.56 5.64
C ASN A 164 -1.87 5.02 6.35
N ALA A 165 -2.46 3.94 5.83
CA ALA A 165 -3.60 3.29 6.46
C ALA A 165 -3.26 2.71 7.85
N ILE A 166 -2.06 2.13 8.04
CA ILE A 166 -1.65 1.60 9.34
C ILE A 166 -1.22 2.70 10.34
N ARG A 167 -0.94 3.91 9.87
CA ARG A 167 -0.45 5.01 10.71
C ARG A 167 -1.38 5.38 11.86
N PRO A 168 -2.73 5.52 11.70
CA PRO A 168 -3.63 5.82 12.80
C PRO A 168 -3.50 4.80 13.94
N PHE A 169 -3.44 3.52 13.60
CA PHE A 169 -3.23 2.45 14.57
C PHE A 169 -1.88 2.57 15.29
N THR A 170 -0.80 2.81 14.56
CA THR A 170 0.55 2.93 15.16
C THR A 170 0.73 4.19 16.00
N VAL A 171 0.04 5.29 15.66
CA VAL A 171 0.00 6.51 16.49
C VAL A 171 -0.81 6.27 17.75
N GLY A 172 -1.99 5.69 17.64
CA GLY A 172 -2.83 5.34 18.77
C GLY A 172 -2.12 4.41 19.75
N ARG A 173 -1.34 3.44 19.25
CA ARG A 173 -0.53 2.55 20.07
C ARG A 173 0.41 3.28 21.05
N LYS A 174 0.85 4.50 20.76
CA LYS A 174 1.64 5.30 21.71
C LYS A 174 0.86 5.66 22.97
N ASN A 175 -0.47 5.67 22.91
CA ASN A 175 -1.33 5.99 24.06
C ASN A 175 -1.65 4.75 24.91
N TRP A 176 -1.96 3.61 24.28
CA TRP A 176 -2.35 2.38 25.01
C TRP A 176 -1.26 1.30 25.05
N LEU A 177 -0.11 1.51 24.43
CA LEU A 177 1.09 0.67 24.38
C LEU A 177 0.86 -0.71 23.75
N PHE A 178 0.09 -1.60 24.39
CA PHE A 178 -0.17 -2.96 23.95
C PHE A 178 -1.63 -3.34 24.21
N SER A 179 -2.13 -4.32 23.44
CA SER A 179 -3.35 -5.06 23.80
C SER A 179 -2.95 -6.19 24.73
N ASP A 180 -3.59 -6.31 25.88
CA ASP A 180 -3.26 -7.33 26.89
C ASP A 180 -3.55 -8.76 26.41
N THR A 181 -4.48 -8.90 25.46
CA THR A 181 -4.90 -10.21 24.94
C THR A 181 -5.01 -10.22 23.43
N PRO A 182 -4.83 -11.40 22.78
CA PRO A 182 -5.10 -11.56 21.34
C PRO A 182 -6.53 -11.16 20.96
N LYS A 183 -7.51 -11.47 21.81
CA LYS A 183 -8.93 -11.06 21.58
C LYS A 183 -9.09 -9.55 21.57
N GLY A 184 -8.44 -8.83 22.49
CA GLY A 184 -8.44 -7.37 22.52
C GLY A 184 -7.74 -6.76 21.29
N ALA A 185 -6.65 -7.37 20.84
CA ALA A 185 -5.97 -6.96 19.60
C ALA A 185 -6.86 -7.14 18.36
N SER A 186 -7.54 -8.28 18.24
CA SER A 186 -8.49 -8.54 17.16
C SER A 186 -9.69 -7.59 17.19
N ALA A 187 -10.26 -7.32 18.37
CA ALA A 187 -11.34 -6.36 18.53
C ALA A 187 -10.91 -4.94 18.11
N SER A 188 -9.72 -4.51 18.53
CA SER A 188 -9.16 -3.22 18.11
C SER A 188 -8.97 -3.16 16.59
N ALA A 189 -8.43 -4.21 15.97
CA ALA A 189 -8.27 -4.30 14.53
C ALA A 189 -9.61 -4.18 13.79
N ALA A 190 -10.66 -4.86 14.26
CA ALA A 190 -12.01 -4.77 13.68
C ALA A 190 -12.58 -3.34 13.76
N VAL A 191 -12.50 -2.69 14.93
CA VAL A 191 -12.98 -1.32 15.11
C VAL A 191 -12.22 -0.33 14.21
N TYR A 192 -10.89 -0.45 14.13
CA TYR A 192 -10.10 0.40 13.23
C TYR A 192 -10.42 0.13 11.76
N SER A 193 -10.73 -1.10 11.37
CA SER A 193 -11.17 -1.43 10.01
C SER A 193 -12.46 -0.66 9.65
N ILE A 194 -13.43 -0.65 10.55
CA ILE A 194 -14.69 0.07 10.37
C ILE A 194 -14.43 1.59 10.28
N ILE A 195 -13.67 2.15 11.22
CA ILE A 195 -13.38 3.58 11.30
C ILE A 195 -12.66 4.09 10.04
N GLU A 196 -11.58 3.42 9.64
CA GLU A 196 -10.78 3.89 8.51
C GLU A 196 -11.50 3.65 7.18
N THR A 197 -12.31 2.58 7.07
CA THR A 197 -13.17 2.37 5.90
C THR A 197 -14.25 3.46 5.82
N ALA A 198 -14.89 3.83 6.92
CA ALA A 198 -15.86 4.92 6.95
C ALA A 198 -15.24 6.25 6.49
N LYS A 199 -14.07 6.61 7.02
CA LYS A 199 -13.34 7.82 6.62
C LYS A 199 -13.01 7.83 5.12
N ALA A 200 -12.55 6.70 4.60
CA ALA A 200 -12.18 6.56 3.19
C ALA A 200 -13.37 6.69 2.23
N ASN A 201 -14.59 6.41 2.72
CA ASN A 201 -15.84 6.57 1.98
C ASN A 201 -16.58 7.87 2.31
N GLY A 202 -15.91 8.84 2.97
CA GLY A 202 -16.41 10.20 3.19
C GLY A 202 -17.44 10.33 4.30
N LEU A 203 -17.55 9.34 5.21
CA LEU A 203 -18.50 9.36 6.30
C LEU A 203 -17.98 10.12 7.53
N ASN A 204 -18.91 10.69 8.30
CA ASN A 204 -18.66 11.08 9.66
C ASN A 204 -18.60 9.82 10.53
N VAL A 205 -17.44 9.54 11.10
CA VAL A 205 -17.19 8.29 11.84
C VAL A 205 -18.10 8.15 13.06
N TYR A 206 -18.35 9.25 13.79
CA TYR A 206 -19.20 9.21 14.96
C TYR A 206 -20.65 8.84 14.59
N THR A 207 -21.22 9.55 13.62
CA THR A 207 -22.58 9.30 13.12
C THR A 207 -22.72 7.88 12.55
N TYR A 208 -21.67 7.41 11.83
CA TYR A 208 -21.70 6.05 11.28
C TYR A 208 -21.62 4.97 12.36
N LEU A 209 -20.80 5.14 13.41
CA LEU A 209 -20.77 4.20 14.53
C LEU A 209 -22.10 4.19 15.30
N GLU A 210 -22.71 5.36 15.50
CA GLU A 210 -24.04 5.48 16.10
C GLU A 210 -25.09 4.76 15.24
N TYR A 211 -25.06 4.96 13.92
CA TYR A 211 -25.91 4.26 12.96
C TYR A 211 -25.76 2.73 13.07
N LEU A 212 -24.53 2.21 13.08
CA LEU A 212 -24.28 0.78 13.22
C LEU A 212 -24.81 0.23 14.55
N LEU A 213 -24.60 0.94 15.67
CA LEU A 213 -25.08 0.50 16.99
C LEU A 213 -26.61 0.53 17.08
N MET A 214 -27.28 1.41 16.33
CA MET A 214 -28.73 1.53 16.29
C MET A 214 -29.39 0.44 15.44
N TYR A 215 -28.87 0.20 14.24
CA TYR A 215 -29.55 -0.65 13.26
C TYR A 215 -29.03 -2.09 13.20
N MET A 216 -27.74 -2.34 13.47
CA MET A 216 -27.16 -3.68 13.40
C MET A 216 -27.81 -4.71 14.35
N PRO A 217 -28.26 -4.36 15.59
CA PRO A 217 -28.93 -5.32 16.46
C PRO A 217 -30.24 -5.87 15.90
N ASP A 218 -30.93 -5.10 15.04
CA ASP A 218 -32.24 -5.45 14.47
C ASP A 218 -32.11 -6.27 13.16
N THR A 219 -30.87 -6.49 12.67
CA THR A 219 -30.61 -7.31 11.48
C THR A 219 -30.42 -8.78 11.84
N ASP A 220 -30.82 -9.66 10.95
CA ASP A 220 -30.60 -11.13 11.09
C ASP A 220 -29.27 -11.57 10.46
N TRP A 221 -28.23 -10.73 10.56
CA TRP A 221 -26.91 -10.95 9.95
C TRP A 221 -26.26 -12.31 10.29
N ARG A 222 -26.70 -12.97 11.38
CA ARG A 222 -26.16 -14.27 11.77
C ARG A 222 -26.65 -15.41 10.87
N ASN A 223 -27.83 -15.26 10.31
CA ASN A 223 -28.43 -16.23 9.39
C ASN A 223 -28.34 -15.75 7.93
N ASP A 224 -28.34 -14.43 7.72
CA ASP A 224 -28.24 -13.81 6.40
C ASP A 224 -27.21 -12.67 6.42
N LEU A 225 -26.04 -12.94 5.83
CA LEU A 225 -24.96 -11.95 5.75
C LEU A 225 -25.28 -10.80 4.77
N GLU A 226 -26.23 -10.99 3.82
CA GLU A 226 -26.61 -9.95 2.86
C GLU A 226 -27.29 -8.76 3.56
N GLU A 227 -27.87 -8.97 4.72
CA GLU A 227 -28.42 -7.89 5.55
C GLU A 227 -27.36 -6.86 5.99
N LEU A 228 -26.10 -7.27 6.09
CA LEU A 228 -25.02 -6.33 6.37
C LEU A 228 -24.73 -5.36 5.22
N ASP A 229 -25.13 -5.68 4.00
CA ASP A 229 -24.89 -4.81 2.84
C ASP A 229 -25.56 -3.44 2.99
N TYR A 230 -26.72 -3.40 3.69
CA TYR A 230 -27.43 -2.16 3.99
C TYR A 230 -26.71 -1.27 5.02
N LEU A 231 -25.78 -1.83 5.79
CA LEU A 231 -24.99 -1.15 6.80
C LEU A 231 -23.60 -0.76 6.31
N MET A 232 -23.21 -1.19 5.10
CA MET A 232 -21.88 -0.90 4.57
C MET A 232 -21.67 0.60 4.30
N PRO A 233 -20.44 1.13 4.43
CA PRO A 233 -20.14 2.55 4.26
C PRO A 233 -20.56 3.15 2.92
N TRP A 234 -20.82 2.33 1.91
CA TRP A 234 -21.27 2.72 0.58
C TRP A 234 -22.75 2.51 0.34
N ALA A 235 -23.50 1.96 1.29
CA ALA A 235 -24.94 1.81 1.19
C ALA A 235 -25.62 3.18 1.08
N GLU A 236 -26.67 3.27 0.26
CA GLU A 236 -27.34 4.54 -0.05
C GLU A 236 -27.86 5.23 1.21
N ALA A 237 -28.52 4.49 2.11
CA ALA A 237 -29.04 5.02 3.38
C ALA A 237 -27.89 5.54 4.27
N VAL A 238 -26.80 4.78 4.40
CA VAL A 238 -25.62 5.19 5.18
C VAL A 238 -24.98 6.44 4.60
N GLN A 239 -24.85 6.52 3.27
CA GLN A 239 -24.32 7.71 2.60
C GLN A 239 -25.23 8.94 2.78
N ALA A 240 -26.56 8.74 2.85
CA ALA A 240 -27.50 9.83 3.06
C ALA A 240 -27.44 10.37 4.52
N GLU A 241 -27.35 9.49 5.50
CA GLU A 241 -27.42 9.86 6.93
C GLU A 241 -26.06 10.18 7.56
N CYS A 242 -24.98 9.53 7.11
CA CYS A 242 -23.69 9.59 7.78
C CYS A 242 -22.62 10.39 7.01
N LYS A 243 -22.93 11.01 5.88
CA LYS A 243 -21.97 11.79 5.09
C LYS A 243 -21.39 12.97 5.88
N ARG A 244 -20.12 13.31 5.64
CA ARG A 244 -19.46 14.50 6.20
C ARG A 244 -20.00 15.78 5.61
#